data_65b883073f2ea509d4652434504badcb
#
_entry.id   65b883073f2ea509d4652434504badcb
#
_cell.length_a   1.000
_cell.length_b   1.000
_cell.length_c   1.000
_cell.angle_alpha   90.00
_cell.angle_beta   90.00
_cell.angle_gamma   90.00
#
_symmetry.space_group_name_H-M   'P 1'
#
loop_
_entity.id
_entity.type
_entity.pdbx_description
1 polymer ?
#
loop_
_entity_poly.entity_id
_entity_poly.type
_entity_poly.pdbx_seq_one_letter_code
_entity_poly.pdbx_strand_id
1 'polypeptide(L)'
;MAKEVGFSLVYRDMWQSAGRYVPRVDQLREVAPAIIKMGCFDRVETNGGAFEQVNLLFGENPNTAVREWTRPFHEAGIRTHMLERGLNALRMNPVPADVRELMFKVKKAQGTDISRSFCGLNDHRNLRLSVEYAKKAGMVSQVALSITNSPVHTVEYYMGVVDKVVEYGCDEICLKDMAGIGRPSVLGRLVSEIKKKYPHIIVQYHGHTGPGFSPASMLEVARAGADYLDTAVEPLSWGKVHPDIITVREMLKADGFLVKDLDMDAYMEVRSLTQKFIDDFLGYWIDPNNSHMSSLLVGCGLPGGMMGSMMADLQGVHGAINAGLRKQGKAEINLDQLMVKLFQEVEYAWPRLGYPPLVTPFSQYVKNTAILNLMSIMQGKPRWSNIDKDTWNMILGKMGKLPGALAPEIVALAKEKGLEFYEGNPQDAFPDELPKFRQMMKEEGWDEGQDQEELFEFAMHERQYRDYRSGVAKERFNKDLEERRAKAGAPKIVVRPVVEMPKFDIDSFVAAHPQAIPLQAPAKGQILWQLDVDDRSTAPAVGRAVKAGDCVGYVQTYYGMEEITAACDGRILAICSKQGENVVKNEITAFIG
;
A
#
# COMPACT_ATOMS: atom_id res chain seq x y z
N MET A 1 -13.34 30.18 4.17
CA MET A 1 -13.81 28.94 4.84
C MET A 1 -12.62 27.98 4.87
N ALA A 2 -12.39 27.29 5.98
CA ALA A 2 -11.38 26.24 6.04
C ALA A 2 -11.72 25.16 5.00
N LYS A 3 -10.71 24.65 4.29
CA LYS A 3 -10.90 23.66 3.24
C LYS A 3 -11.00 22.26 3.85
N GLU A 4 -11.97 21.47 3.40
CA GLU A 4 -12.11 20.07 3.78
C GLU A 4 -11.23 19.18 2.91
N VAL A 5 -10.61 18.16 3.53
CA VAL A 5 -9.84 17.10 2.85
C VAL A 5 -10.32 15.75 3.38
N GLY A 6 -10.72 14.87 2.45
CA GLY A 6 -11.13 13.51 2.75
C GLY A 6 -9.98 12.51 2.73
N PHE A 7 -10.21 11.34 3.33
CA PHE A 7 -9.20 10.27 3.39
C PHE A 7 -9.70 8.99 2.72
N SER A 8 -8.74 8.30 2.10
CA SER A 8 -8.93 6.97 1.55
C SER A 8 -7.94 6.00 2.21
N LEU A 9 -8.45 4.91 2.77
CA LEU A 9 -7.61 3.82 3.27
C LEU A 9 -7.20 2.91 2.11
N VAL A 10 -5.91 2.80 1.85
CA VAL A 10 -5.40 1.91 0.79
C VAL A 10 -5.10 0.51 1.35
N TYR A 11 -6.11 -0.13 1.96
CA TYR A 11 -5.94 -1.38 2.70
C TYR A 11 -5.35 -2.51 1.85
N ARG A 12 -5.81 -2.65 0.59
CA ARG A 12 -5.25 -3.62 -0.36
C ARG A 12 -3.77 -3.30 -0.66
N ASP A 13 -3.45 -2.02 -0.98
CA ASP A 13 -2.11 -1.64 -1.40
C ASP A 13 -1.09 -1.67 -0.26
N MET A 14 -1.50 -1.34 0.98
CA MET A 14 -0.59 -1.40 2.12
C MET A 14 -0.05 -2.82 2.35
N TRP A 15 -0.88 -3.85 2.19
CA TRP A 15 -0.43 -5.24 2.29
C TRP A 15 0.48 -5.65 1.13
N GLN A 16 0.14 -5.27 -0.10
CA GLN A 16 0.97 -5.57 -1.27
C GLN A 16 2.31 -4.83 -1.27
N SER A 17 2.37 -3.65 -0.67
CA SER A 17 3.60 -2.87 -0.55
C SER A 17 4.48 -3.36 0.60
N ALA A 18 3.89 -3.86 1.68
CA ALA A 18 4.63 -4.46 2.79
C ALA A 18 5.14 -5.87 2.46
N GLY A 19 4.34 -6.66 1.74
CA GLY A 19 4.62 -8.06 1.46
C GLY A 19 4.13 -8.51 0.08
N ARG A 20 3.80 -9.79 -0.01
CA ARG A 20 3.32 -10.43 -1.24
C ARG A 20 1.82 -10.69 -1.21
N TYR A 21 1.30 -10.99 -0.05
CA TYR A 21 -0.07 -11.46 0.15
C TYR A 21 -0.92 -10.37 0.82
N VAL A 22 -2.22 -10.44 0.60
CA VAL A 22 -3.25 -9.71 1.33
C VAL A 22 -3.95 -10.66 2.30
N PRO A 23 -4.71 -10.18 3.31
CA PRO A 23 -5.45 -11.06 4.22
C PRO A 23 -6.46 -11.94 3.49
N ARG A 24 -6.73 -13.13 4.04
CA ARG A 24 -7.80 -14.01 3.61
C ARG A 24 -9.16 -13.36 3.84
N VAL A 25 -10.19 -13.89 3.18
CA VAL A 25 -11.56 -13.33 3.28
C VAL A 25 -12.10 -13.33 4.71
N ASP A 26 -11.79 -14.35 5.52
CA ASP A 26 -12.17 -14.40 6.93
C ASP A 26 -11.54 -13.27 7.76
N GLN A 27 -10.26 -12.98 7.53
CA GLN A 27 -9.53 -11.88 8.17
C GLN A 27 -10.05 -10.50 7.70
N LEU A 28 -10.37 -10.36 6.40
CA LEU A 28 -10.96 -9.15 5.86
C LEU A 28 -12.33 -8.84 6.47
N ARG A 29 -13.16 -9.87 6.68
CA ARG A 29 -14.45 -9.74 7.37
C ARG A 29 -14.29 -9.35 8.83
N GLU A 30 -13.26 -9.85 9.49
CA GLU A 30 -12.98 -9.56 10.89
C GLU A 30 -12.58 -8.09 11.09
N VAL A 31 -11.79 -7.51 10.19
CA VAL A 31 -11.28 -6.14 10.34
C VAL A 31 -12.22 -5.05 9.81
N ALA A 32 -13.14 -5.35 8.89
CA ALA A 32 -14.00 -4.36 8.26
C ALA A 32 -14.83 -3.53 9.26
N PRO A 33 -15.48 -4.10 10.29
CA PRO A 33 -16.25 -3.32 11.27
C PRO A 33 -15.40 -2.31 12.03
N ALA A 34 -14.17 -2.67 12.39
CA ALA A 34 -13.25 -1.78 13.10
C ALA A 34 -12.80 -0.62 12.20
N ILE A 35 -12.48 -0.88 10.91
CA ILE A 35 -12.17 0.17 9.93
C ILE A 35 -13.35 1.15 9.78
N ILE A 36 -14.57 0.64 9.66
CA ILE A 36 -15.77 1.48 9.55
C ILE A 36 -15.94 2.35 10.81
N LYS A 37 -15.76 1.75 11.98
CA LYS A 37 -15.88 2.44 13.28
C LYS A 37 -14.84 3.55 13.46
N MET A 38 -13.66 3.48 12.80
CA MET A 38 -12.70 4.59 12.82
C MET A 38 -13.32 5.92 12.40
N GLY A 39 -14.33 5.94 11.54
CA GLY A 39 -15.13 7.11 11.17
C GLY A 39 -14.44 8.14 10.27
N CYS A 40 -13.15 8.03 10.04
CA CYS A 40 -12.35 9.04 9.33
C CYS A 40 -12.23 8.81 7.81
N PHE A 41 -12.56 7.62 7.30
CA PHE A 41 -12.40 7.31 5.88
C PHE A 41 -13.68 7.52 5.08
N ASP A 42 -13.55 8.18 3.93
CA ASP A 42 -14.59 8.32 2.91
C ASP A 42 -14.53 7.20 1.87
N ARG A 43 -13.33 6.62 1.72
CA ARG A 43 -13.00 5.64 0.70
C ARG A 43 -12.11 4.54 1.26
N VAL A 44 -12.25 3.33 0.71
CA VAL A 44 -11.37 2.19 1.01
C VAL A 44 -10.99 1.48 -0.28
N GLU A 45 -9.70 1.26 -0.49
CA GLU A 45 -9.21 0.42 -1.59
C GLU A 45 -9.36 -1.05 -1.21
N THR A 46 -10.29 -1.73 -1.87
CA THR A 46 -10.69 -3.08 -1.50
C THR A 46 -10.12 -4.16 -2.41
N ASN A 47 -9.93 -3.88 -3.70
CA ASN A 47 -9.55 -4.90 -4.68
C ASN A 47 -8.75 -4.34 -5.87
N GLY A 48 -8.54 -5.16 -6.88
CA GLY A 48 -7.68 -4.86 -8.01
C GLY A 48 -6.20 -5.09 -7.70
N GLY A 49 -5.32 -4.56 -8.55
CA GLY A 49 -3.89 -4.83 -8.44
C GLY A 49 -3.57 -6.32 -8.61
N ALA A 50 -3.18 -7.00 -7.54
CA ALA A 50 -2.98 -8.44 -7.51
C ALA A 50 -3.89 -9.15 -6.50
N PHE A 51 -4.97 -8.49 -6.04
CA PHE A 51 -5.86 -9.02 -5.02
C PHE A 51 -6.46 -10.38 -5.43
N GLU A 52 -7.07 -10.44 -6.61
CA GLU A 52 -7.70 -11.63 -7.15
C GLU A 52 -6.68 -12.76 -7.35
N GLN A 53 -5.51 -12.46 -7.87
CA GLN A 53 -4.42 -13.43 -8.02
C GLN A 53 -3.99 -14.02 -6.68
N VAL A 54 -3.95 -13.20 -5.62
CA VAL A 54 -3.57 -13.67 -4.27
C VAL A 54 -4.62 -14.59 -3.69
N ASN A 55 -5.92 -14.27 -3.86
CA ASN A 55 -7.01 -15.17 -3.43
C ASN A 55 -6.91 -16.53 -4.13
N LEU A 56 -6.70 -16.54 -5.45
CA LEU A 56 -6.49 -17.79 -6.19
C LEU A 56 -5.28 -18.59 -5.67
N LEU A 57 -4.19 -17.92 -5.27
CA LEU A 57 -3.03 -18.58 -4.67
C LEU A 57 -3.32 -19.20 -3.31
N PHE A 58 -4.23 -18.62 -2.51
CA PHE A 58 -4.72 -19.23 -1.26
C PHE A 58 -5.64 -20.43 -1.50
N GLY A 59 -6.16 -20.58 -2.71
CA GLY A 59 -7.24 -21.50 -3.00
C GLY A 59 -8.60 -20.97 -2.52
N GLU A 60 -8.78 -19.65 -2.51
CA GLU A 60 -10.03 -18.94 -2.23
C GLU A 60 -10.65 -18.41 -3.53
N ASN A 61 -11.99 -18.33 -3.57
CA ASN A 61 -12.69 -17.70 -4.68
C ASN A 61 -12.58 -16.18 -4.57
N PRO A 62 -11.92 -15.48 -5.52
CA PRO A 62 -11.76 -14.04 -5.47
C PRO A 62 -13.09 -13.28 -5.56
N ASN A 63 -14.08 -13.83 -6.24
CA ASN A 63 -15.40 -13.22 -6.38
C ASN A 63 -16.13 -13.15 -5.04
N THR A 64 -16.11 -14.24 -4.27
CA THR A 64 -16.60 -14.26 -2.89
C THR A 64 -15.82 -13.29 -2.02
N ALA A 65 -14.49 -13.28 -2.12
CA ALA A 65 -13.65 -12.41 -1.32
C ALA A 65 -13.96 -10.92 -1.57
N VAL A 66 -14.08 -10.50 -2.83
CA VAL A 66 -14.42 -9.10 -3.16
C VAL A 66 -15.82 -8.74 -2.64
N ARG A 67 -16.83 -9.57 -2.89
CA ARG A 67 -18.21 -9.29 -2.44
C ARG A 67 -18.31 -9.16 -0.92
N GLU A 68 -17.70 -10.06 -0.18
CA GLU A 68 -17.75 -10.05 1.29
C GLU A 68 -16.94 -8.91 1.90
N TRP A 69 -15.84 -8.52 1.24
CA TRP A 69 -14.99 -7.43 1.69
C TRP A 69 -15.56 -6.04 1.37
N THR A 70 -16.19 -5.85 0.20
CA THR A 70 -16.75 -4.54 -0.21
C THR A 70 -18.07 -4.21 0.47
N ARG A 71 -18.93 -5.22 0.69
CA ARG A 71 -20.30 -5.04 1.21
C ARG A 71 -20.39 -4.22 2.50
N PRO A 72 -19.62 -4.50 3.57
CA PRO A 72 -19.73 -3.73 4.82
C PRO A 72 -19.47 -2.23 4.64
N PHE A 73 -18.51 -1.87 3.79
CA PHE A 73 -18.18 -0.47 3.51
C PHE A 73 -19.31 0.21 2.74
N HIS A 74 -19.87 -0.46 1.75
CA HIS A 74 -20.98 0.04 0.96
C HIS A 74 -22.22 0.29 1.84
N GLU A 75 -22.56 -0.65 2.73
CA GLU A 75 -23.63 -0.53 3.71
C GLU A 75 -23.41 0.64 4.70
N ALA A 76 -22.15 0.96 5.00
CA ALA A 76 -21.77 2.09 5.84
C ALA A 76 -21.66 3.42 5.07
N GLY A 77 -21.93 3.46 3.77
CA GLY A 77 -21.82 4.64 2.93
C GLY A 77 -20.37 5.06 2.60
N ILE A 78 -19.39 4.18 2.83
CA ILE A 78 -17.98 4.37 2.47
C ILE A 78 -17.77 3.83 1.05
N ARG A 79 -17.25 4.66 0.16
CA ARG A 79 -17.01 4.25 -1.22
C ARG A 79 -15.82 3.29 -1.32
N THR A 80 -15.98 2.22 -2.11
CA THR A 80 -14.92 1.27 -2.38
C THR A 80 -14.25 1.56 -3.72
N HIS A 81 -12.96 1.29 -3.82
CA HIS A 81 -12.27 1.43 -5.10
C HIS A 81 -11.31 0.28 -5.39
N MET A 82 -11.10 0.06 -6.69
CA MET A 82 -10.13 -0.90 -7.22
C MET A 82 -9.01 -0.19 -7.98
N LEU A 83 -7.86 -0.85 -8.09
CA LEU A 83 -6.78 -0.45 -8.98
C LEU A 83 -6.73 -1.35 -10.22
N GLU A 84 -6.70 -0.75 -11.43
CA GLU A 84 -6.46 -1.47 -12.68
C GLU A 84 -5.40 -0.77 -13.55
N ARG A 85 -4.76 -1.52 -14.45
CA ARG A 85 -3.56 -1.08 -15.20
C ARG A 85 -3.86 -0.74 -16.67
N GLY A 86 -4.97 -0.06 -16.94
CA GLY A 86 -5.33 0.33 -18.31
C GLY A 86 -5.33 -0.88 -19.25
N LEU A 87 -4.53 -0.81 -20.33
CA LEU A 87 -4.39 -1.90 -21.30
C LEU A 87 -4.15 -3.29 -20.69
N ASN A 88 -3.49 -3.34 -19.53
CA ASN A 88 -3.14 -4.59 -18.85
C ASN A 88 -4.18 -5.05 -17.82
N ALA A 89 -5.21 -4.24 -17.53
CA ALA A 89 -6.24 -4.53 -16.53
C ALA A 89 -5.62 -5.04 -15.20
N LEU A 90 -5.87 -6.29 -14.82
CA LEU A 90 -5.29 -6.88 -13.59
C LEU A 90 -4.06 -7.76 -13.86
N ARG A 91 -3.62 -7.88 -15.12
CA ARG A 91 -2.43 -8.65 -15.51
C ARG A 91 -1.16 -7.79 -15.60
N MET A 92 -0.03 -8.46 -15.86
CA MET A 92 1.23 -7.84 -16.23
C MET A 92 1.33 -7.60 -17.74
N ASN A 93 0.57 -8.33 -18.55
CA ASN A 93 0.52 -8.26 -20.01
C ASN A 93 -0.80 -7.67 -20.47
N PRO A 94 -0.88 -7.12 -21.68
CA PRO A 94 -2.11 -6.58 -22.25
C PRO A 94 -3.28 -7.57 -22.25
N VAL A 95 -4.49 -7.04 -22.10
CA VAL A 95 -5.75 -7.79 -22.00
C VAL A 95 -6.68 -7.40 -23.13
N PRO A 96 -7.37 -8.35 -23.79
CA PRO A 96 -8.39 -8.07 -24.80
C PRO A 96 -9.47 -7.10 -24.32
N ALA A 97 -10.04 -6.33 -25.25
CA ALA A 97 -11.02 -5.29 -24.92
C ALA A 97 -12.29 -5.86 -24.28
N ASP A 98 -12.78 -7.00 -24.77
CA ASP A 98 -13.98 -7.68 -24.25
C ASP A 98 -13.79 -8.17 -22.80
N VAL A 99 -12.61 -8.73 -22.47
CA VAL A 99 -12.27 -9.15 -21.11
C VAL A 99 -12.16 -7.93 -20.16
N ARG A 100 -11.61 -6.81 -20.65
CA ARG A 100 -11.56 -5.55 -19.88
C ARG A 100 -12.96 -5.02 -19.60
N GLU A 101 -13.85 -5.00 -20.59
CA GLU A 101 -15.24 -4.55 -20.43
C GLU A 101 -15.96 -5.41 -19.38
N LEU A 102 -15.82 -6.74 -19.46
CA LEU A 102 -16.40 -7.67 -18.49
C LEU A 102 -15.88 -7.40 -17.08
N MET A 103 -14.59 -7.09 -16.91
CA MET A 103 -14.01 -6.73 -15.62
C MET A 103 -14.79 -5.60 -14.93
N PHE A 104 -15.04 -4.49 -15.62
CA PHE A 104 -15.75 -3.35 -15.03
C PHE A 104 -17.19 -3.72 -14.62
N LYS A 105 -17.87 -4.49 -15.46
CA LYS A 105 -19.23 -4.99 -15.18
C LYS A 105 -19.25 -5.85 -13.92
N VAL A 106 -18.34 -6.83 -13.84
CA VAL A 106 -18.24 -7.75 -12.70
C VAL A 106 -17.87 -7.00 -11.42
N LYS A 107 -16.86 -6.13 -11.47
CA LYS A 107 -16.40 -5.39 -10.27
C LYS A 107 -17.47 -4.44 -9.74
N LYS A 108 -18.26 -3.81 -10.62
CA LYS A 108 -19.42 -3.02 -10.19
C LYS A 108 -20.49 -3.88 -9.52
N ALA A 109 -20.83 -5.03 -10.09
CA ALA A 109 -21.78 -5.97 -9.49
C ALA A 109 -21.30 -6.53 -8.14
N GLN A 110 -19.99 -6.58 -7.92
CA GLN A 110 -19.35 -6.98 -6.66
C GLN A 110 -19.27 -5.85 -5.62
N GLY A 111 -19.76 -4.65 -5.94
CA GLY A 111 -19.84 -3.52 -5.01
C GLY A 111 -18.68 -2.51 -5.10
N THR A 112 -17.87 -2.55 -6.16
CA THR A 112 -16.81 -1.55 -6.38
C THR A 112 -17.40 -0.27 -7.00
N ASP A 113 -17.18 0.89 -6.35
CA ASP A 113 -17.77 2.16 -6.76
C ASP A 113 -16.86 2.97 -7.68
N ILE A 114 -15.54 2.93 -7.46
CA ILE A 114 -14.57 3.76 -8.16
C ILE A 114 -13.54 2.84 -8.83
N SER A 115 -13.31 3.04 -10.13
CA SER A 115 -12.19 2.43 -10.83
C SER A 115 -11.03 3.40 -10.90
N ARG A 116 -9.92 3.09 -10.24
CA ARG A 116 -8.64 3.80 -10.38
C ARG A 116 -7.83 3.14 -11.49
N SER A 117 -7.83 3.76 -12.66
CA SER A 117 -7.18 3.27 -13.86
C SER A 117 -5.87 3.99 -14.13
N PHE A 118 -4.75 3.27 -14.28
CA PHE A 118 -3.48 3.90 -14.65
C PHE A 118 -2.86 3.24 -15.90
N CYS A 119 -2.13 4.02 -16.67
CA CYS A 119 -1.22 3.51 -17.68
C CYS A 119 0.22 3.73 -17.21
N GLY A 120 1.01 2.66 -17.14
CA GLY A 120 2.39 2.79 -16.71
C GLY A 120 3.26 3.67 -17.63
N LEU A 121 2.86 3.91 -18.89
CA LEU A 121 3.52 4.83 -19.80
C LEU A 121 2.87 6.23 -19.84
N ASN A 122 1.80 6.45 -19.09
CA ASN A 122 0.94 7.64 -19.23
C ASN A 122 0.39 7.86 -20.63
N ASP A 123 0.31 6.80 -21.45
CA ASP A 123 -0.33 6.88 -22.75
C ASP A 123 -1.85 6.91 -22.59
N HIS A 124 -2.45 8.07 -22.84
CA HIS A 124 -3.88 8.28 -22.66
C HIS A 124 -4.75 7.33 -23.50
N ARG A 125 -4.23 6.82 -24.65
CA ARG A 125 -4.96 5.87 -25.51
C ARG A 125 -5.29 4.57 -24.79
N ASN A 126 -4.38 4.10 -23.93
CA ASN A 126 -4.57 2.90 -23.08
C ASN A 126 -5.63 3.10 -22.00
N LEU A 127 -5.95 4.35 -21.65
CA LEU A 127 -6.92 4.72 -20.61
C LEU A 127 -8.31 5.00 -21.15
N ARG A 128 -8.44 5.25 -22.47
CA ARG A 128 -9.72 5.58 -23.08
C ARG A 128 -10.80 4.54 -22.77
N LEU A 129 -10.54 3.27 -23.06
CA LEU A 129 -11.50 2.19 -22.79
C LEU A 129 -11.76 1.99 -21.30
N SER A 130 -10.76 2.24 -20.42
CA SER A 130 -10.98 2.19 -18.97
C SER A 130 -12.01 3.25 -18.54
N VAL A 131 -11.93 4.48 -19.08
CA VAL A 131 -12.93 5.52 -18.79
C VAL A 131 -14.30 5.13 -19.34
N GLU A 132 -14.36 4.72 -20.60
CA GLU A 132 -15.61 4.33 -21.26
C GLU A 132 -16.31 3.16 -20.53
N TYR A 133 -15.59 2.11 -20.19
CA TYR A 133 -16.13 0.92 -19.54
C TYR A 133 -16.51 1.16 -18.07
N ALA A 134 -15.73 1.95 -17.33
CA ALA A 134 -16.10 2.34 -15.97
C ALA A 134 -17.44 3.09 -15.97
N LYS A 135 -17.60 4.08 -16.83
CA LYS A 135 -18.85 4.85 -16.96
C LYS A 135 -20.02 3.98 -17.44
N LYS A 136 -19.80 3.10 -18.42
CA LYS A 136 -20.81 2.15 -18.90
C LYS A 136 -21.29 1.20 -17.80
N ALA A 137 -20.38 0.79 -16.91
CA ALA A 137 -20.70 -0.04 -15.75
C ALA A 137 -21.35 0.73 -14.59
N GLY A 138 -21.44 2.07 -14.66
CA GLY A 138 -21.95 2.91 -13.58
C GLY A 138 -20.97 3.10 -12.42
N MET A 139 -19.68 3.02 -12.70
CA MET A 139 -18.59 3.34 -11.76
C MET A 139 -18.12 4.78 -11.95
N VAL A 140 -17.56 5.36 -10.90
CA VAL A 140 -16.76 6.58 -11.00
C VAL A 140 -15.44 6.24 -11.69
N SER A 141 -15.12 6.97 -12.76
CA SER A 141 -13.87 6.81 -13.50
C SER A 141 -12.81 7.73 -12.92
N GLN A 142 -11.84 7.17 -12.19
CA GLN A 142 -10.68 7.88 -11.69
C GLN A 142 -9.45 7.49 -12.51
N VAL A 143 -8.83 8.45 -13.20
CA VAL A 143 -7.60 8.23 -13.95
C VAL A 143 -6.40 8.60 -13.08
N ALA A 144 -5.44 7.68 -12.96
CA ALA A 144 -4.22 7.89 -12.20
C ALA A 144 -3.02 8.18 -13.12
N LEU A 145 -2.38 9.32 -12.88
CA LEU A 145 -1.13 9.72 -13.52
C LEU A 145 0.03 9.01 -12.85
N SER A 146 0.82 8.25 -13.60
CA SER A 146 2.04 7.59 -13.10
C SER A 146 3.13 8.64 -12.89
N ILE A 147 3.31 9.07 -11.64
CA ILE A 147 4.26 10.14 -11.28
C ILE A 147 5.68 9.59 -11.29
N THR A 148 6.57 10.31 -11.95
CA THR A 148 8.01 10.11 -11.90
C THR A 148 8.74 11.45 -12.06
N ASN A 149 10.05 11.46 -11.86
CA ASN A 149 10.87 12.65 -11.98
C ASN A 149 11.91 12.47 -13.07
N SER A 150 11.75 13.16 -14.20
CA SER A 150 12.68 13.15 -15.34
C SER A 150 12.57 14.47 -16.12
N PRO A 151 13.48 14.74 -17.06
CA PRO A 151 13.37 15.92 -17.94
C PRO A 151 12.09 15.96 -18.79
N VAL A 152 11.46 14.79 -19.02
CA VAL A 152 10.24 14.67 -19.84
C VAL A 152 8.98 14.89 -19.01
N HIS A 153 8.97 14.41 -17.76
CA HIS A 153 7.78 14.40 -16.91
C HIS A 153 7.60 15.74 -16.19
N THR A 154 7.26 16.77 -16.97
CA THR A 154 6.96 18.14 -16.49
C THR A 154 5.48 18.28 -16.15
N VAL A 155 5.11 19.41 -15.53
CA VAL A 155 3.69 19.74 -15.27
C VAL A 155 2.92 19.81 -16.59
N GLU A 156 3.50 20.40 -17.63
CA GLU A 156 2.89 20.52 -18.96
C GLU A 156 2.66 19.15 -19.61
N TYR A 157 3.61 18.22 -19.45
CA TYR A 157 3.45 16.83 -19.89
C TYR A 157 2.23 16.17 -19.23
N TYR A 158 2.14 16.25 -17.90
CA TYR A 158 1.01 15.67 -17.17
C TYR A 158 -0.31 16.36 -17.52
N MET A 159 -0.32 17.69 -17.69
CA MET A 159 -1.52 18.42 -18.11
C MET A 159 -1.99 17.98 -19.51
N GLY A 160 -1.07 17.64 -20.41
CA GLY A 160 -1.41 17.06 -21.72
C GLY A 160 -2.13 15.71 -21.61
N VAL A 161 -1.75 14.86 -20.63
CA VAL A 161 -2.46 13.61 -20.33
C VAL A 161 -3.83 13.91 -19.72
N VAL A 162 -3.89 14.82 -18.73
CA VAL A 162 -5.14 15.25 -18.07
C VAL A 162 -6.14 15.74 -19.09
N ASP A 163 -5.72 16.60 -20.02
CA ASP A 163 -6.62 17.15 -21.06
C ASP A 163 -7.29 16.03 -21.85
N LYS A 164 -6.54 15.00 -22.23
CA LYS A 164 -7.07 13.89 -23.02
C LYS A 164 -8.02 12.99 -22.22
N VAL A 165 -7.70 12.69 -20.97
CA VAL A 165 -8.58 11.82 -20.16
C VAL A 165 -9.84 12.55 -19.69
N VAL A 166 -9.78 13.86 -19.48
CA VAL A 166 -10.97 14.69 -19.24
C VAL A 166 -11.85 14.76 -20.50
N GLU A 167 -11.23 14.88 -21.71
CA GLU A 167 -11.96 14.80 -22.99
C GLU A 167 -12.70 13.45 -23.13
N TYR A 168 -12.13 12.33 -22.62
CA TYR A 168 -12.82 11.04 -22.58
C TYR A 168 -13.93 10.95 -21.53
N GLY A 169 -14.05 11.93 -20.64
CA GLY A 169 -15.10 12.04 -19.63
C GLY A 169 -14.77 11.38 -18.30
N CYS A 170 -13.49 11.31 -17.90
CA CYS A 170 -13.15 10.87 -16.55
C CYS A 170 -13.74 11.81 -15.49
N ASP A 171 -14.08 11.27 -14.33
CA ASP A 171 -14.70 12.02 -13.24
C ASP A 171 -13.65 12.56 -12.26
N GLU A 172 -12.52 11.86 -12.11
CA GLU A 172 -11.49 12.14 -11.11
C GLU A 172 -10.09 11.92 -11.65
N ILE A 173 -9.12 12.66 -11.12
CA ILE A 173 -7.68 12.48 -11.38
C ILE A 173 -6.98 12.07 -10.08
N CYS A 174 -6.17 11.02 -10.14
CA CYS A 174 -5.26 10.63 -9.06
C CYS A 174 -3.80 10.89 -9.46
N LEU A 175 -3.06 11.61 -8.63
CA LEU A 175 -1.60 11.68 -8.76
C LEU A 175 -1.02 10.44 -8.06
N LYS A 176 -0.53 9.46 -8.84
CA LYS A 176 -0.04 8.18 -8.32
C LYS A 176 1.48 8.15 -8.27
N ASP A 177 2.03 8.43 -7.10
CA ASP A 177 3.46 8.44 -6.81
C ASP A 177 3.89 7.13 -6.13
N MET A 178 4.02 6.08 -6.92
CA MET A 178 4.35 4.73 -6.44
C MET A 178 5.73 4.60 -5.81
N ALA A 179 6.67 5.46 -6.19
CA ALA A 179 8.03 5.44 -5.63
C ALA A 179 8.21 6.47 -4.50
N GLY A 180 7.25 7.37 -4.30
CA GLY A 180 7.33 8.46 -3.34
C GLY A 180 8.38 9.51 -3.72
N ILE A 181 8.69 9.65 -5.02
CA ILE A 181 9.75 10.53 -5.53
C ILE A 181 9.26 11.84 -6.15
N GLY A 182 7.95 12.01 -6.25
CA GLY A 182 7.35 13.25 -6.69
C GLY A 182 7.81 14.42 -5.81
N ARG A 183 8.30 15.49 -6.44
CA ARG A 183 8.75 16.66 -5.70
C ARG A 183 7.55 17.44 -5.18
N PRO A 184 7.44 17.71 -3.86
CA PRO A 184 6.25 18.31 -3.26
C PRO A 184 5.76 19.55 -4.01
N SER A 185 6.65 20.50 -4.30
CA SER A 185 6.31 21.73 -5.01
C SER A 185 5.84 21.50 -6.47
N VAL A 186 6.33 20.45 -7.14
CA VAL A 186 5.91 20.11 -8.51
C VAL A 186 4.51 19.49 -8.48
N LEU A 187 4.25 18.60 -7.52
CA LEU A 187 2.93 18.00 -7.32
C LEU A 187 1.89 19.06 -6.94
N GLY A 188 2.22 19.98 -6.04
CA GLY A 188 1.35 21.11 -5.69
C GLY A 188 1.00 21.97 -6.92
N ARG A 189 2.01 22.31 -7.75
CA ARG A 189 1.74 23.06 -9.01
C ARG A 189 0.84 22.27 -9.96
N LEU A 190 1.06 20.97 -10.13
CA LEU A 190 0.23 20.13 -10.98
C LEU A 190 -1.23 20.13 -10.51
N VAL A 191 -1.48 19.95 -9.20
CA VAL A 191 -2.83 20.04 -8.63
C VAL A 191 -3.45 21.42 -8.87
N SER A 192 -2.69 22.51 -8.65
CA SER A 192 -3.16 23.87 -8.91
C SER A 192 -3.58 24.07 -10.38
N GLU A 193 -2.79 23.59 -11.34
CA GLU A 193 -3.13 23.70 -12.77
C GLU A 193 -4.35 22.85 -13.14
N ILE A 194 -4.49 21.64 -12.57
CA ILE A 194 -5.69 20.81 -12.78
C ILE A 194 -6.92 21.55 -12.23
N LYS A 195 -6.89 22.02 -10.99
CA LYS A 195 -8.03 22.69 -10.34
C LYS A 195 -8.38 24.02 -11.01
N LYS A 196 -7.41 24.75 -11.51
CA LYS A 196 -7.62 25.99 -12.26
C LYS A 196 -8.31 25.72 -13.60
N LYS A 197 -7.89 24.70 -14.33
CA LYS A 197 -8.43 24.38 -15.66
C LYS A 197 -9.74 23.60 -15.58
N TYR A 198 -9.85 22.69 -14.61
CA TYR A 198 -10.96 21.76 -14.41
C TYR A 198 -11.45 21.78 -12.96
N PRO A 199 -12.10 22.87 -12.49
CA PRO A 199 -12.45 23.04 -11.09
C PRO A 199 -13.43 21.98 -10.55
N HIS A 200 -14.19 21.31 -11.43
CA HIS A 200 -15.14 20.25 -11.10
C HIS A 200 -14.47 18.87 -10.94
N ILE A 201 -13.27 18.69 -11.44
CA ILE A 201 -12.56 17.41 -11.33
C ILE A 201 -12.08 17.21 -9.90
N ILE A 202 -12.42 16.07 -9.33
CA ILE A 202 -11.90 15.63 -8.03
C ILE A 202 -10.44 15.20 -8.21
N VAL A 203 -9.58 15.66 -7.31
CA VAL A 203 -8.16 15.32 -7.32
C VAL A 203 -7.80 14.53 -6.06
N GLN A 204 -7.25 13.34 -6.23
CA GLN A 204 -6.75 12.49 -5.16
C GLN A 204 -5.24 12.31 -5.28
N TYR A 205 -4.54 12.26 -4.14
CA TYR A 205 -3.12 11.97 -4.11
C TYR A 205 -2.86 10.60 -3.47
N HIS A 206 -2.12 9.76 -4.19
CA HIS A 206 -1.64 8.45 -3.78
C HIS A 206 -0.12 8.49 -3.79
N GLY A 207 0.49 8.57 -2.62
CA GLY A 207 1.94 8.68 -2.52
C GLY A 207 2.52 7.73 -1.48
N HIS A 208 3.39 6.82 -1.95
CA HIS A 208 4.18 5.97 -1.06
C HIS A 208 5.21 6.80 -0.30
N THR A 209 5.58 6.38 0.91
CA THR A 209 6.53 7.14 1.73
C THR A 209 7.93 7.13 1.09
N GLY A 210 8.38 5.97 0.61
CA GLY A 210 9.60 5.83 -0.21
C GLY A 210 10.83 6.49 0.41
N PRO A 211 11.34 7.58 -0.18
CA PRO A 211 12.47 8.33 0.36
C PRO A 211 12.10 9.34 1.46
N GLY A 212 10.80 9.50 1.78
CA GLY A 212 10.32 10.39 2.84
C GLY A 212 9.63 11.67 2.37
N PHE A 213 9.41 11.88 1.08
CA PHE A 213 8.73 13.09 0.58
C PHE A 213 7.22 13.11 0.78
N SER A 214 6.58 11.96 0.96
CA SER A 214 5.13 11.83 0.89
C SER A 214 4.36 12.72 1.89
N PRO A 215 4.73 12.88 3.18
CA PRO A 215 4.04 13.82 4.06
C PRO A 215 4.09 15.26 3.56
N ALA A 216 5.25 15.72 3.09
CA ALA A 216 5.39 17.05 2.52
C ALA A 216 4.57 17.19 1.21
N SER A 217 4.57 16.15 0.37
CA SER A 217 3.75 16.11 -0.85
C SER A 217 2.26 16.17 -0.53
N MET A 218 1.79 15.45 0.50
CA MET A 218 0.40 15.49 0.95
C MET A 218 -0.03 16.89 1.38
N LEU A 219 0.82 17.58 2.14
CA LEU A 219 0.55 18.95 2.56
C LEU A 219 0.49 19.91 1.36
N GLU A 220 1.45 19.83 0.44
CA GLU A 220 1.50 20.70 -0.74
C GLU A 220 0.32 20.47 -1.68
N VAL A 221 -0.06 19.20 -1.95
CA VAL A 221 -1.22 18.92 -2.80
C VAL A 221 -2.53 19.33 -2.14
N ALA A 222 -2.67 19.18 -0.80
CA ALA A 222 -3.84 19.65 -0.06
C ALA A 222 -3.98 21.18 -0.14
N ARG A 223 -2.90 21.92 0.07
CA ARG A 223 -2.84 23.40 -0.09
C ARG A 223 -3.23 23.82 -1.50
N ALA A 224 -2.76 23.06 -2.50
CA ALA A 224 -3.04 23.32 -3.92
C ALA A 224 -4.48 22.97 -4.35
N GLY A 225 -5.20 22.22 -3.54
CA GLY A 225 -6.60 21.93 -3.86
C GLY A 225 -6.98 20.48 -4.01
N ALA A 226 -6.14 19.51 -3.67
CA ALA A 226 -6.55 18.10 -3.66
C ALA A 226 -7.73 17.86 -2.70
N ASP A 227 -8.62 16.94 -3.08
CA ASP A 227 -9.84 16.64 -2.35
C ASP A 227 -9.68 15.42 -1.44
N TYR A 228 -8.85 14.44 -1.84
CA TYR A 228 -8.61 13.21 -1.08
C TYR A 228 -7.14 12.85 -1.01
N LEU A 229 -6.73 12.25 0.12
CA LEU A 229 -5.40 11.71 0.34
C LEU A 229 -5.47 10.22 0.70
N ASP A 230 -4.61 9.41 0.08
CA ASP A 230 -4.45 8.00 0.40
C ASP A 230 -3.54 7.82 1.61
N THR A 231 -4.01 7.08 2.62
CA THR A 231 -3.27 6.81 3.85
C THR A 231 -3.32 5.33 4.21
N ALA A 232 -2.45 4.92 5.12
CA ALA A 232 -2.40 3.58 5.68
C ALA A 232 -2.62 3.62 7.20
N VAL A 233 -2.55 2.45 7.83
CA VAL A 233 -2.62 2.26 9.29
C VAL A 233 -1.48 1.38 9.76
N GLU A 234 -0.98 1.62 10.99
CA GLU A 234 -0.02 0.72 11.61
C GLU A 234 -0.57 -0.72 11.77
N PRO A 235 0.33 -1.73 11.79
CA PRO A 235 1.78 -1.66 11.69
C PRO A 235 2.32 -1.62 10.25
N LEU A 236 1.47 -1.49 9.23
CA LEU A 236 1.84 -1.49 7.81
C LEU A 236 1.91 -0.09 7.18
N SER A 237 1.93 0.99 7.97
CA SER A 237 2.20 2.34 7.49
C SER A 237 3.72 2.60 7.38
N TRP A 238 4.10 3.67 6.67
CA TRP A 238 5.48 4.13 6.47
C TRP A 238 6.35 3.24 5.56
N GLY A 239 7.64 3.44 5.60
CA GLY A 239 8.59 2.68 4.79
C GLY A 239 8.28 2.71 3.31
N LYS A 240 7.94 1.57 2.74
CA LYS A 240 7.52 1.42 1.33
C LYS A 240 6.00 1.54 1.12
N VAL A 241 5.26 1.72 2.20
CA VAL A 241 3.81 1.88 2.19
C VAL A 241 3.46 3.38 2.22
N HIS A 242 2.29 3.75 2.66
CA HIS A 242 1.81 5.13 2.74
C HIS A 242 2.01 5.71 4.14
N PRO A 243 1.99 7.03 4.30
CA PRO A 243 1.95 7.66 5.61
C PRO A 243 0.73 7.21 6.42
N ASP A 244 0.90 7.20 7.74
CA ASP A 244 -0.17 6.85 8.65
C ASP A 244 -1.22 7.95 8.74
N ILE A 245 -2.49 7.54 8.84
CA ILE A 245 -3.65 8.44 8.93
C ILE A 245 -3.54 9.42 10.11
N ILE A 246 -3.04 8.97 11.27
CA ILE A 246 -2.91 9.83 12.45
C ILE A 246 -2.00 11.02 12.14
N THR A 247 -0.80 10.73 11.62
CA THR A 247 0.18 11.79 11.29
C THR A 247 -0.34 12.75 10.24
N VAL A 248 -0.94 12.22 9.17
CA VAL A 248 -1.46 13.06 8.08
C VAL A 248 -2.60 13.95 8.56
N ARG A 249 -3.50 13.38 9.37
CA ARG A 249 -4.62 14.11 9.95
C ARG A 249 -4.15 15.25 10.85
N GLU A 250 -3.22 15.00 11.76
CA GLU A 250 -2.70 16.04 12.67
C GLU A 250 -1.91 17.12 11.92
N MET A 251 -1.13 16.73 10.91
CA MET A 251 -0.44 17.68 10.03
C MET A 251 -1.42 18.62 9.32
N LEU A 252 -2.51 18.10 8.77
CA LEU A 252 -3.52 18.91 8.09
C LEU A 252 -4.32 19.80 9.06
N LYS A 253 -4.66 19.31 10.25
CA LYS A 253 -5.29 20.13 11.29
C LYS A 253 -4.41 21.31 11.71
N ALA A 254 -3.12 21.06 11.91
CA ALA A 254 -2.16 22.11 12.26
C ALA A 254 -2.04 23.18 11.16
N ASP A 255 -2.29 22.83 9.91
CA ASP A 255 -2.31 23.75 8.75
C ASP A 255 -3.71 24.37 8.50
N GLY A 256 -4.69 24.10 9.35
CA GLY A 256 -6.02 24.72 9.33
C GLY A 256 -7.05 24.03 8.42
N PHE A 257 -6.80 22.81 7.98
CA PHE A 257 -7.78 22.03 7.22
C PHE A 257 -8.85 21.42 8.14
N LEU A 258 -10.06 21.28 7.61
CA LEU A 258 -11.10 20.46 8.20
C LEU A 258 -10.92 19.01 7.78
N VAL A 259 -10.80 18.12 8.76
CA VAL A 259 -10.69 16.66 8.56
C VAL A 259 -11.61 15.94 9.53
N LYS A 260 -12.13 14.78 9.11
CA LYS A 260 -13.01 13.96 9.96
C LYS A 260 -12.29 13.51 11.23
N ASP A 261 -13.06 13.32 12.28
CA ASP A 261 -12.58 12.75 13.53
C ASP A 261 -12.22 11.27 13.37
N LEU A 262 -11.28 10.82 14.17
CA LEU A 262 -10.76 9.47 14.21
C LEU A 262 -11.07 8.86 15.58
N ASP A 263 -11.81 7.74 15.60
CA ASP A 263 -11.97 6.92 16.79
C ASP A 263 -10.67 6.14 17.04
N MET A 264 -9.95 6.54 18.08
CA MET A 264 -8.64 5.95 18.42
C MET A 264 -8.77 4.51 18.94
N ASP A 265 -9.87 4.16 19.62
CA ASP A 265 -10.08 2.79 20.07
C ASP A 265 -10.28 1.84 18.88
N ALA A 266 -11.04 2.28 17.89
CA ALA A 266 -11.21 1.55 16.64
C ALA A 266 -9.89 1.47 15.83
N TYR A 267 -9.09 2.54 15.81
CA TYR A 267 -7.75 2.50 15.21
C TYR A 267 -6.87 1.43 15.87
N MET A 268 -6.83 1.40 17.20
CA MET A 268 -6.05 0.40 17.94
C MET A 268 -6.57 -1.03 17.71
N GLU A 269 -7.88 -1.19 17.52
CA GLU A 269 -8.47 -2.47 17.14
C GLU A 269 -8.00 -2.91 15.74
N VAL A 270 -8.06 -2.02 14.72
CA VAL A 270 -7.55 -2.29 13.37
C VAL A 270 -6.06 -2.65 13.41
N ARG A 271 -5.26 -1.88 14.16
CA ARG A 271 -3.83 -2.15 14.34
C ARG A 271 -3.58 -3.53 14.94
N SER A 272 -4.31 -3.89 15.99
CA SER A 272 -4.18 -5.19 16.67
C SER A 272 -4.61 -6.36 15.78
N LEU A 273 -5.70 -6.21 15.04
CA LEU A 273 -6.15 -7.22 14.06
C LEU A 273 -5.14 -7.37 12.92
N THR A 274 -4.62 -6.26 12.39
CA THR A 274 -3.58 -6.28 11.36
C THR A 274 -2.32 -7.00 11.85
N GLN A 275 -1.89 -6.76 13.10
CA GLN A 275 -0.78 -7.48 13.71
C GLN A 275 -1.10 -8.97 13.88
N LYS A 276 -2.30 -9.31 14.33
CA LYS A 276 -2.77 -10.71 14.44
C LYS A 276 -2.67 -11.44 13.10
N PHE A 277 -3.02 -10.78 11.98
CA PHE A 277 -2.93 -11.38 10.64
C PHE A 277 -1.47 -11.58 10.21
N ILE A 278 -0.58 -10.65 10.58
CA ILE A 278 0.86 -10.80 10.38
C ILE A 278 1.38 -12.01 11.15
N ASP A 279 1.02 -12.14 12.42
CA ASP A 279 1.48 -13.20 13.33
C ASP A 279 0.92 -14.57 12.94
N ASP A 280 -0.30 -14.63 12.37
CA ASP A 280 -0.90 -15.89 11.90
C ASP A 280 -0.06 -16.52 10.77
N PHE A 281 0.13 -15.80 9.65
CA PHE A 281 0.93 -16.32 8.55
C PHE A 281 1.48 -15.25 7.60
N LEU A 282 0.87 -14.08 7.50
CA LEU A 282 1.25 -13.09 6.47
C LEU A 282 2.67 -12.55 6.66
N GLY A 283 3.15 -12.52 7.91
CA GLY A 283 4.49 -12.07 8.26
C GLY A 283 5.60 -12.87 7.58
N TYR A 284 5.36 -14.13 7.22
CA TYR A 284 6.36 -14.95 6.50
C TYR A 284 6.68 -14.44 5.09
N TRP A 285 5.88 -13.54 4.54
CA TRP A 285 6.07 -12.92 3.23
C TRP A 285 6.33 -11.42 3.30
N ILE A 286 6.35 -10.82 4.49
CA ILE A 286 6.74 -9.43 4.69
C ILE A 286 8.27 -9.36 4.83
N ASP A 287 8.91 -8.59 3.95
CA ASP A 287 10.33 -8.26 4.11
C ASP A 287 10.46 -7.14 5.15
N PRO A 288 11.19 -7.36 6.27
CA PRO A 288 11.40 -6.32 7.30
C PRO A 288 11.96 -5.01 6.74
N ASN A 289 12.74 -5.07 5.66
CA ASN A 289 13.27 -3.87 5.00
C ASN A 289 12.16 -2.99 4.36
N ASN A 290 10.96 -3.52 4.18
CA ASN A 290 9.84 -2.74 3.64
C ASN A 290 9.29 -1.71 4.64
N SER A 291 9.58 -1.85 5.93
CA SER A 291 9.25 -0.86 6.96
C SER A 291 10.20 0.35 6.98
N HIS A 292 11.31 0.30 6.24
CA HIS A 292 12.31 1.37 6.24
C HIS A 292 12.17 2.28 5.01
N MET A 293 12.29 3.59 5.23
CA MET A 293 12.48 4.56 4.16
C MET A 293 13.89 4.45 3.59
N SER A 294 14.08 4.76 2.31
CA SER A 294 15.39 4.74 1.66
C SER A 294 15.60 5.96 0.78
N SER A 295 16.53 6.82 1.17
CA SER A 295 16.92 7.99 0.37
C SER A 295 17.52 7.62 -0.99
N LEU A 296 18.01 6.40 -1.17
CA LEU A 296 18.56 5.93 -2.45
C LEU A 296 17.49 5.87 -3.56
N LEU A 297 16.21 5.78 -3.19
CA LEU A 297 15.09 5.81 -4.15
C LEU A 297 14.99 7.15 -4.91
N VAL A 298 15.51 8.23 -4.34
CA VAL A 298 15.50 9.57 -4.99
C VAL A 298 16.26 9.56 -6.32
N GLY A 299 17.38 8.83 -6.38
CA GLY A 299 18.22 8.77 -7.59
C GLY A 299 17.67 7.82 -8.67
N CYS A 300 17.29 6.60 -8.28
CA CYS A 300 16.90 5.58 -9.25
C CYS A 300 15.41 5.60 -9.62
N GLY A 301 14.54 6.26 -8.83
CA GLY A 301 13.10 6.34 -9.08
C GLY A 301 12.36 4.99 -9.10
N LEU A 302 13.01 3.92 -8.64
CA LEU A 302 12.41 2.58 -8.61
C LEU A 302 11.41 2.46 -7.44
N PRO A 303 10.25 1.81 -7.64
CA PRO A 303 9.32 1.53 -6.55
C PRO A 303 10.00 0.73 -5.44
N GLY A 304 9.66 1.04 -4.19
CA GLY A 304 10.27 0.38 -3.02
C GLY A 304 10.18 -1.14 -3.04
N GLY A 305 9.04 -1.71 -3.48
CA GLY A 305 8.87 -3.16 -3.64
C GLY A 305 9.84 -3.80 -4.64
N MET A 306 10.35 -3.04 -5.62
CA MET A 306 11.34 -3.54 -6.57
C MET A 306 12.74 -3.63 -5.98
N MET A 307 13.08 -2.83 -4.97
CA MET A 307 14.38 -2.93 -4.31
C MET A 307 14.62 -4.33 -3.74
N GLY A 308 13.61 -4.91 -3.06
CA GLY A 308 13.71 -6.28 -2.54
C GLY A 308 13.88 -7.33 -3.65
N SER A 309 13.06 -7.25 -4.71
CA SER A 309 13.19 -8.16 -5.86
C SER A 309 14.53 -8.00 -6.58
N MET A 310 15.01 -6.77 -6.70
CA MET A 310 16.29 -6.47 -7.33
C MET A 310 17.46 -7.05 -6.54
N MET A 311 17.42 -6.97 -5.21
CA MET A 311 18.44 -7.60 -4.34
C MET A 311 18.44 -9.12 -4.48
N ALA A 312 17.26 -9.75 -4.57
CA ALA A 312 17.17 -11.19 -4.80
C ALA A 312 17.73 -11.58 -6.17
N ASP A 313 17.41 -10.82 -7.22
CA ASP A 313 17.96 -11.04 -8.57
C ASP A 313 19.50 -10.87 -8.59
N LEU A 314 20.03 -9.83 -7.91
CA LEU A 314 21.47 -9.61 -7.81
C LEU A 314 22.16 -10.76 -7.07
N GLN A 315 21.59 -11.26 -5.99
CA GLN A 315 22.11 -12.43 -5.28
C GLN A 315 22.17 -13.65 -6.20
N GLY A 316 21.12 -13.84 -7.02
CA GLY A 316 21.06 -14.94 -7.98
C GLY A 316 22.14 -14.89 -9.07
N VAL A 317 22.53 -13.69 -9.53
CA VAL A 317 23.52 -13.51 -10.61
C VAL A 317 24.94 -13.23 -10.11
N HIS A 318 25.13 -12.89 -8.83
CA HIS A 318 26.40 -12.47 -8.25
C HIS A 318 27.51 -13.51 -8.44
N GLY A 319 27.22 -14.79 -8.19
CA GLY A 319 28.16 -15.87 -8.39
C GLY A 319 28.61 -16.02 -9.85
N ALA A 320 27.68 -15.89 -10.79
CA ALA A 320 27.96 -15.97 -12.23
C ALA A 320 28.81 -14.77 -12.72
N ILE A 321 28.51 -13.57 -12.21
CA ILE A 321 29.28 -12.35 -12.50
C ILE A 321 30.72 -12.49 -11.99
N ASN A 322 30.92 -12.91 -10.75
CA ASN A 322 32.25 -13.08 -10.18
C ASN A 322 33.06 -14.20 -10.88
N ALA A 323 32.39 -15.28 -11.29
CA ALA A 323 33.02 -16.30 -12.13
C ALA A 323 33.49 -15.73 -13.49
N GLY A 324 32.70 -14.83 -14.09
CA GLY A 324 33.08 -14.12 -15.32
C GLY A 324 34.28 -13.17 -15.12
N LEU A 325 34.30 -12.42 -14.02
CA LEU A 325 35.43 -11.53 -13.68
C LEU A 325 36.71 -12.30 -13.44
N ARG A 326 36.67 -13.43 -12.71
CA ARG A 326 37.84 -14.32 -12.52
C ARG A 326 38.42 -14.81 -13.84
N LYS A 327 37.58 -15.22 -14.78
CA LYS A 327 38.03 -15.67 -16.12
C LYS A 327 38.74 -14.56 -16.89
N GLN A 328 38.43 -13.29 -16.59
CA GLN A 328 39.06 -12.11 -17.21
C GLN A 328 40.26 -11.58 -16.40
N GLY A 329 40.67 -12.27 -15.33
CA GLY A 329 41.75 -11.80 -14.44
C GLY A 329 41.42 -10.54 -13.64
N LYS A 330 40.11 -10.23 -13.50
CA LYS A 330 39.61 -9.07 -12.73
C LYS A 330 39.24 -9.47 -11.32
N ALA A 331 39.35 -8.50 -10.38
CA ALA A 331 38.91 -8.68 -9.00
C ALA A 331 37.41 -8.94 -8.90
N GLU A 332 37.03 -9.78 -7.94
CA GLU A 332 35.61 -10.00 -7.58
C GLU A 332 35.02 -8.74 -6.97
N ILE A 333 33.70 -8.59 -7.11
CA ILE A 333 32.95 -7.50 -6.52
C ILE A 333 31.98 -8.06 -5.48
N ASN A 334 31.76 -7.31 -4.39
CA ASN A 334 30.73 -7.63 -3.41
C ASN A 334 29.34 -7.19 -3.88
N LEU A 335 28.31 -7.53 -3.10
CA LEU A 335 26.92 -7.26 -3.46
C LEU A 335 26.63 -5.77 -3.54
N ASP A 336 27.18 -4.95 -2.64
CA ASP A 336 26.98 -3.50 -2.62
C ASP A 336 27.62 -2.84 -3.85
N GLN A 337 28.82 -3.27 -4.23
CA GLN A 337 29.47 -2.82 -5.46
C GLN A 337 28.67 -3.21 -6.71
N LEU A 338 28.07 -4.40 -6.70
CA LEU A 338 27.20 -4.86 -7.78
C LEU A 338 25.92 -4.02 -7.85
N MET A 339 25.33 -3.67 -6.71
CA MET A 339 24.17 -2.80 -6.62
C MET A 339 24.44 -1.41 -7.17
N VAL A 340 25.58 -0.80 -6.81
CA VAL A 340 25.99 0.50 -7.36
C VAL A 340 26.12 0.44 -8.89
N LYS A 341 26.72 -0.63 -9.42
CA LYS A 341 26.83 -0.83 -10.89
C LYS A 341 25.47 -1.01 -11.55
N LEU A 342 24.55 -1.68 -10.91
CA LEU A 342 23.20 -1.83 -11.44
C LEU A 342 22.46 -0.49 -11.46
N PHE A 343 22.56 0.33 -10.43
CA PHE A 343 21.98 1.68 -10.43
C PHE A 343 22.55 2.55 -11.55
N GLN A 344 23.85 2.52 -11.74
CA GLN A 344 24.51 3.22 -12.86
C GLN A 344 23.98 2.72 -14.21
N GLU A 345 23.74 1.41 -14.34
CA GLU A 345 23.19 0.86 -15.58
C GLU A 345 21.71 1.18 -15.77
N VAL A 346 20.92 1.28 -14.70
CA VAL A 346 19.54 1.80 -14.77
C VAL A 346 19.55 3.27 -15.22
N GLU A 347 20.39 4.11 -14.63
CA GLU A 347 20.55 5.51 -15.03
C GLU A 347 21.02 5.65 -16.49
N TYR A 348 21.81 4.73 -16.99
CA TYR A 348 22.21 4.69 -18.37
C TYR A 348 21.10 4.24 -19.32
N ALA A 349 20.38 3.17 -18.96
CA ALA A 349 19.38 2.53 -19.82
C ALA A 349 18.05 3.30 -19.86
N TRP A 350 17.60 3.82 -18.73
CA TRP A 350 16.30 4.45 -18.59
C TRP A 350 16.04 5.62 -19.57
N PRO A 351 16.93 6.61 -19.70
CA PRO A 351 16.78 7.68 -20.69
C PRO A 351 16.74 7.16 -22.13
N ARG A 352 17.56 6.15 -22.43
CA ARG A 352 17.68 5.55 -23.77
C ARG A 352 16.47 4.76 -24.18
N LEU A 353 15.72 4.27 -23.21
CA LEU A 353 14.42 3.62 -23.40
C LEU A 353 13.23 4.61 -23.44
N GLY A 354 13.49 5.93 -23.52
CA GLY A 354 12.45 6.95 -23.62
C GLY A 354 11.75 7.29 -22.30
N TYR A 355 12.43 7.14 -21.18
CA TYR A 355 11.95 7.49 -19.83
C TYR A 355 10.61 6.85 -19.46
N PRO A 356 10.36 5.54 -19.67
CA PRO A 356 9.13 4.93 -19.18
C PRO A 356 9.03 5.13 -17.65
N PRO A 357 7.89 5.58 -17.10
CA PRO A 357 7.72 5.67 -15.65
C PRO A 357 8.05 4.34 -15.01
N LEU A 358 8.80 4.38 -13.90
CA LEU A 358 9.28 3.17 -13.24
C LEU A 358 8.18 2.58 -12.34
N VAL A 359 7.04 2.27 -12.94
CA VAL A 359 5.89 1.57 -12.36
C VAL A 359 5.68 0.24 -13.07
N THR A 360 5.00 -0.68 -12.39
CA THR A 360 4.68 -2.01 -12.96
C THR A 360 3.83 -1.88 -14.24
N PRO A 361 4.15 -2.59 -15.34
CA PRO A 361 5.25 -3.57 -15.47
C PRO A 361 6.59 -2.97 -15.93
N PHE A 362 6.63 -1.72 -16.39
CA PHE A 362 7.77 -1.11 -17.08
C PHE A 362 9.02 -0.98 -16.22
N SER A 363 8.87 -0.78 -14.93
CA SER A 363 9.98 -0.85 -13.98
C SER A 363 10.73 -2.19 -14.03
N GLN A 364 10.00 -3.29 -14.23
CA GLN A 364 10.61 -4.62 -14.42
C GLN A 364 11.43 -4.69 -15.71
N TYR A 365 10.91 -4.14 -16.81
CA TYR A 365 11.60 -4.18 -18.11
C TYR A 365 12.90 -3.37 -18.08
N VAL A 366 12.87 -2.17 -17.48
CA VAL A 366 14.08 -1.35 -17.31
C VAL A 366 15.10 -2.05 -16.42
N LYS A 367 14.66 -2.61 -15.28
CA LYS A 367 15.51 -3.39 -14.37
C LYS A 367 16.14 -4.60 -15.07
N ASN A 368 15.33 -5.39 -15.76
CA ASN A 368 15.80 -6.59 -16.45
C ASN A 368 16.82 -6.21 -17.54
N THR A 369 16.55 -5.15 -18.29
CA THR A 369 17.47 -4.64 -19.31
C THR A 369 18.81 -4.20 -18.67
N ALA A 370 18.76 -3.50 -17.55
CA ALA A 370 19.96 -3.08 -16.83
C ALA A 370 20.78 -4.30 -16.33
N ILE A 371 20.12 -5.33 -15.78
CA ILE A 371 20.77 -6.58 -15.38
C ILE A 371 21.41 -7.30 -16.58
N LEU A 372 20.68 -7.43 -17.69
CA LEU A 372 21.18 -8.09 -18.91
C LEU A 372 22.36 -7.32 -19.53
N ASN A 373 22.30 -6.00 -19.54
CA ASN A 373 23.41 -5.15 -19.95
C ASN A 373 24.63 -5.34 -19.06
N LEU A 374 24.43 -5.31 -17.73
CA LEU A 374 25.49 -5.51 -16.77
C LEU A 374 26.17 -6.88 -16.96
N MET A 375 25.39 -7.94 -17.13
CA MET A 375 25.90 -9.28 -17.42
C MET A 375 26.69 -9.32 -18.75
N SER A 376 26.19 -8.67 -19.80
CA SER A 376 26.86 -8.56 -21.10
C SER A 376 28.21 -7.87 -20.97
N ILE A 377 28.25 -6.70 -20.33
CA ILE A 377 29.48 -5.93 -20.07
C ILE A 377 30.51 -6.78 -19.29
N MET A 378 30.07 -7.48 -18.25
CA MET A 378 30.94 -8.34 -17.45
C MET A 378 31.49 -9.55 -18.23
N GLN A 379 30.83 -9.93 -19.34
CA GLN A 379 31.28 -10.96 -20.27
C GLN A 379 32.10 -10.39 -21.44
N GLY A 380 32.38 -9.09 -21.47
CA GLY A 380 33.08 -8.43 -22.56
C GLY A 380 32.22 -8.20 -23.82
N LYS A 381 30.91 -8.31 -23.71
CA LYS A 381 29.95 -8.04 -24.80
C LYS A 381 29.42 -6.62 -24.71
N PRO A 382 28.97 -6.03 -25.82
CA PRO A 382 28.35 -4.70 -25.80
C PRO A 382 27.02 -4.71 -25.06
N ARG A 383 26.58 -3.53 -24.59
CA ARG A 383 25.21 -3.31 -24.13
C ARG A 383 24.21 -3.67 -25.21
N TRP A 384 22.96 -3.95 -24.81
CA TRP A 384 21.86 -4.29 -25.72
C TRP A 384 22.01 -5.59 -26.50
N SER A 385 23.05 -6.41 -26.17
CA SER A 385 23.23 -7.74 -26.78
C SER A 385 22.05 -8.67 -26.52
N ASN A 386 21.41 -8.49 -25.35
CA ASN A 386 20.23 -9.24 -24.95
C ASN A 386 19.14 -8.29 -24.48
N ILE A 387 18.02 -8.30 -25.19
CA ILE A 387 16.79 -7.59 -24.80
C ILE A 387 15.66 -8.62 -24.84
N ASP A 388 14.91 -8.75 -23.75
CA ASP A 388 13.81 -9.69 -23.66
C ASP A 388 12.60 -9.25 -24.52
N LYS A 389 11.70 -10.21 -24.77
CA LYS A 389 10.53 -10.00 -25.64
C LYS A 389 9.60 -8.89 -25.14
N ASP A 390 9.40 -8.79 -23.83
CA ASP A 390 8.48 -7.81 -23.27
C ASP A 390 9.07 -6.40 -23.33
N THR A 391 10.37 -6.27 -23.09
CA THR A 391 11.10 -5.02 -23.32
C THR A 391 11.05 -4.60 -24.80
N TRP A 392 11.18 -5.55 -25.74
CA TRP A 392 10.99 -5.25 -27.17
C TRP A 392 9.57 -4.80 -27.49
N ASN A 393 8.54 -5.42 -26.92
CA ASN A 393 7.16 -4.98 -27.10
C ASN A 393 6.93 -3.55 -26.60
N MET A 394 7.56 -3.16 -25.49
CA MET A 394 7.55 -1.78 -25.00
C MET A 394 8.27 -0.83 -25.99
N ILE A 395 9.51 -1.16 -26.38
CA ILE A 395 10.32 -0.36 -27.32
C ILE A 395 9.57 -0.14 -28.64
N LEU A 396 8.95 -1.17 -29.18
CA LEU A 396 8.25 -1.13 -30.46
C LEU A 396 6.87 -0.47 -30.41
N GLY A 397 6.42 0.02 -29.26
CA GLY A 397 5.15 0.75 -29.12
C GLY A 397 3.90 -0.14 -29.00
N LYS A 398 4.03 -1.46 -28.95
CA LYS A 398 2.89 -2.39 -28.81
C LYS A 398 2.17 -2.28 -27.48
N MET A 399 2.83 -1.72 -26.46
CA MET A 399 2.26 -1.51 -25.12
C MET A 399 1.85 -0.05 -24.87
N GLY A 400 2.04 0.82 -25.85
CA GLY A 400 1.77 2.25 -25.77
C GLY A 400 2.97 3.09 -26.19
N LYS A 401 2.71 4.40 -26.33
CA LYS A 401 3.73 5.39 -26.68
C LYS A 401 4.62 5.69 -25.48
N LEU A 402 5.93 5.61 -25.68
CA LEU A 402 6.90 6.04 -24.68
C LEU A 402 6.82 7.55 -24.42
N PRO A 403 7.05 8.02 -23.19
CA PRO A 403 7.01 9.44 -22.86
C PRO A 403 8.06 10.28 -23.60
N GLY A 404 9.27 9.74 -23.75
CA GLY A 404 10.39 10.38 -24.46
C GLY A 404 10.83 9.61 -25.69
N ALA A 405 11.76 10.18 -26.44
CA ALA A 405 12.34 9.55 -27.61
C ALA A 405 13.28 8.39 -27.22
N LEU A 406 13.26 7.32 -28.00
CA LEU A 406 14.26 6.26 -27.93
C LEU A 406 15.63 6.78 -28.38
N ALA A 407 16.70 6.25 -27.78
CA ALA A 407 18.03 6.55 -28.26
C ALA A 407 18.28 6.00 -29.68
N PRO A 408 19.05 6.72 -30.52
CA PRO A 408 19.29 6.32 -31.91
C PRO A 408 19.86 4.90 -32.06
N GLU A 409 20.70 4.46 -31.12
CA GLU A 409 21.27 3.11 -31.11
C GLU A 409 20.19 2.02 -30.92
N ILE A 410 19.14 2.29 -30.15
CA ILE A 410 18.01 1.35 -29.96
C ILE A 410 17.18 1.26 -31.24
N VAL A 411 16.92 2.40 -31.88
CA VAL A 411 16.20 2.43 -33.15
C VAL A 411 16.99 1.72 -34.26
N ALA A 412 18.30 1.92 -34.30
CA ALA A 412 19.18 1.24 -35.27
C ALA A 412 19.18 -0.28 -35.04
N LEU A 413 19.26 -0.71 -33.76
CA LEU A 413 19.23 -2.12 -33.38
C LEU A 413 17.89 -2.80 -33.74
N ALA A 414 16.77 -2.10 -33.57
CA ALA A 414 15.46 -2.61 -33.99
C ALA A 414 15.42 -2.82 -35.52
N LYS A 415 15.93 -1.88 -36.31
CA LYS A 415 16.01 -1.99 -37.76
C LYS A 415 16.94 -3.12 -38.22
N GLU A 416 18.10 -3.25 -37.61
CA GLU A 416 19.06 -4.35 -37.87
C GLU A 416 18.41 -5.72 -37.67
N LYS A 417 17.57 -5.84 -36.63
CA LYS A 417 16.82 -7.06 -36.31
C LYS A 417 15.56 -7.28 -37.14
N GLY A 418 15.24 -6.36 -38.06
CA GLY A 418 14.01 -6.42 -38.87
C GLY A 418 12.73 -6.26 -38.05
N LEU A 419 12.79 -5.54 -36.92
CA LEU A 419 11.64 -5.31 -36.06
C LEU A 419 10.93 -4.02 -36.46
N GLU A 420 9.60 -4.08 -36.57
CA GLU A 420 8.75 -2.96 -36.98
C GLU A 420 8.13 -2.25 -35.77
N PHE A 421 8.15 -0.92 -35.81
CA PHE A 421 7.48 -0.09 -34.80
C PHE A 421 5.97 -0.09 -35.08
N TYR A 422 5.20 -0.22 -33.97
CA TYR A 422 3.74 -0.19 -34.02
C TYR A 422 3.24 1.21 -33.67
N GLU A 423 2.54 1.85 -34.61
CA GLU A 423 2.00 3.20 -34.43
C GLU A 423 0.49 3.22 -34.20
N GLY A 424 -0.16 2.07 -34.28
CA GLY A 424 -1.61 1.92 -34.09
C GLY A 424 -2.05 2.13 -32.63
N ASN A 425 -3.36 1.97 -32.40
CA ASN A 425 -3.87 1.93 -31.02
C ASN A 425 -3.45 0.61 -30.36
N PRO A 426 -2.74 0.62 -29.22
CA PRO A 426 -2.23 -0.59 -28.60
C PRO A 426 -3.28 -1.68 -28.34
N GLN A 427 -4.54 -1.30 -28.04
CA GLN A 427 -5.62 -2.26 -27.83
C GLN A 427 -5.92 -3.11 -29.07
N ASP A 428 -5.78 -2.56 -30.27
CA ASP A 428 -6.12 -3.26 -31.52
C ASP A 428 -5.17 -4.42 -31.84
N ALA A 429 -4.01 -4.47 -31.17
CA ALA A 429 -3.08 -5.60 -31.27
C ALA A 429 -3.53 -6.86 -30.49
N PHE A 430 -4.61 -6.78 -29.71
CA PHE A 430 -5.10 -7.83 -28.83
C PHE A 430 -6.58 -8.11 -29.11
N PRO A 431 -6.88 -9.09 -30.00
CA PRO A 431 -8.25 -9.42 -30.39
C PRO A 431 -9.05 -10.00 -29.21
N ASP A 432 -10.37 -9.92 -29.31
CA ASP A 432 -11.30 -10.44 -28.33
C ASP A 432 -11.11 -11.94 -28.05
N GLU A 433 -11.19 -12.33 -26.78
CA GLU A 433 -10.95 -13.70 -26.32
C GLU A 433 -12.10 -14.31 -25.51
N LEU A 434 -13.10 -13.55 -25.04
CA LEU A 434 -14.21 -14.11 -24.23
C LEU A 434 -14.94 -15.28 -24.91
N PRO A 435 -15.22 -15.28 -26.23
CA PRO A 435 -15.85 -16.42 -26.87
C PRO A 435 -15.04 -17.72 -26.73
N LYS A 436 -13.70 -17.62 -26.80
CA LYS A 436 -12.79 -18.74 -26.60
C LYS A 436 -12.87 -19.27 -25.16
N PHE A 437 -12.77 -18.37 -24.16
CA PHE A 437 -12.83 -18.75 -22.76
C PHE A 437 -14.18 -19.35 -22.37
N ARG A 438 -15.28 -18.82 -22.91
CA ARG A 438 -16.62 -19.37 -22.72
C ARG A 438 -16.73 -20.78 -23.27
N GLN A 439 -16.18 -21.05 -24.44
CA GLN A 439 -16.13 -22.38 -25.01
C GLN A 439 -15.31 -23.34 -24.14
N MET A 440 -14.14 -22.90 -23.65
CA MET A 440 -13.30 -23.69 -22.75
C MET A 440 -14.03 -24.03 -21.43
N MET A 441 -14.75 -23.06 -20.82
CA MET A 441 -15.55 -23.33 -19.61
C MET A 441 -16.64 -24.38 -19.87
N LYS A 442 -17.30 -24.29 -21.01
CA LYS A 442 -18.31 -25.29 -21.41
C LYS A 442 -17.72 -26.71 -21.56
N GLU A 443 -16.54 -26.80 -22.12
CA GLU A 443 -15.81 -28.07 -22.27
C GLU A 443 -15.40 -28.69 -20.94
N GLU A 444 -14.99 -27.83 -19.98
CA GLU A 444 -14.65 -28.20 -18.59
C GLU A 444 -15.90 -28.45 -17.71
N GLY A 445 -17.09 -28.13 -18.19
CA GLY A 445 -18.33 -28.21 -17.40
C GLY A 445 -18.40 -27.16 -16.29
N TRP A 446 -17.76 -26.01 -16.49
CA TRP A 446 -17.75 -24.90 -15.52
C TRP A 446 -18.86 -23.88 -15.82
N ASP A 447 -19.51 -23.39 -14.78
CA ASP A 447 -20.51 -22.31 -14.83
C ASP A 447 -19.82 -20.93 -14.93
N GLU A 448 -20.43 -19.98 -15.67
CA GLU A 448 -19.88 -18.63 -15.83
C GLU A 448 -19.99 -17.80 -14.53
N GLY A 449 -20.72 -18.27 -13.53
CA GLY A 449 -20.96 -17.59 -12.26
C GLY A 449 -21.99 -16.46 -12.33
N GLN A 450 -22.34 -15.92 -11.16
CA GLN A 450 -23.19 -14.76 -11.07
C GLN A 450 -22.53 -13.59 -11.81
N ASP A 451 -23.29 -12.84 -12.63
CA ASP A 451 -22.78 -11.71 -13.43
C ASP A 451 -21.59 -12.05 -14.34
N GLN A 452 -21.37 -13.32 -14.67
CA GLN A 452 -20.23 -13.84 -15.45
C GLN A 452 -18.88 -13.71 -14.73
N GLU A 453 -18.87 -13.68 -13.41
CA GLU A 453 -17.67 -13.44 -12.62
C GLU A 453 -16.64 -14.58 -12.70
N GLU A 454 -17.09 -15.85 -12.82
CA GLU A 454 -16.17 -16.97 -13.00
C GLU A 454 -15.54 -16.97 -14.40
N LEU A 455 -16.31 -16.57 -15.43
CA LEU A 455 -15.76 -16.37 -16.78
C LEU A 455 -14.71 -15.25 -16.78
N PHE A 456 -14.98 -14.14 -16.07
CA PHE A 456 -14.04 -13.05 -15.92
C PHE A 456 -12.73 -13.53 -15.26
N GLU A 457 -12.82 -14.22 -14.12
CA GLU A 457 -11.63 -14.70 -13.40
C GLU A 457 -10.82 -15.69 -14.24
N PHE A 458 -11.49 -16.61 -14.93
CA PHE A 458 -10.82 -17.55 -15.83
C PHE A 458 -10.14 -16.83 -17.00
N ALA A 459 -10.83 -15.92 -17.67
CA ALA A 459 -10.27 -15.16 -18.77
C ALA A 459 -9.14 -14.23 -18.32
N MET A 460 -9.22 -13.67 -17.10
CA MET A 460 -8.20 -12.78 -16.54
C MET A 460 -6.98 -13.54 -16.01
N HIS A 461 -7.16 -14.70 -15.42
CA HIS A 461 -6.13 -15.44 -14.67
C HIS A 461 -6.10 -16.92 -15.01
N GLU A 462 -6.17 -17.30 -16.29
CA GLU A 462 -6.37 -18.69 -16.76
C GLU A 462 -5.58 -19.74 -15.96
N ARG A 463 -4.26 -19.57 -15.84
CA ARG A 463 -3.41 -20.55 -15.16
C ARG A 463 -3.73 -20.65 -13.67
N GLN A 464 -3.83 -19.49 -12.99
CA GLN A 464 -4.11 -19.46 -11.55
C GLN A 464 -5.51 -19.96 -11.24
N TYR A 465 -6.48 -19.66 -12.10
CA TYR A 465 -7.85 -20.15 -11.97
C TYR A 465 -7.94 -21.68 -12.11
N ARG A 466 -7.20 -22.26 -13.07
CA ARG A 466 -7.10 -23.73 -13.20
C ARG A 466 -6.44 -24.38 -11.97
N ASP A 467 -5.35 -23.79 -11.47
CA ASP A 467 -4.68 -24.25 -10.25
C ASP A 467 -5.63 -24.16 -9.04
N TYR A 468 -6.45 -23.11 -8.96
CA TYR A 468 -7.49 -22.95 -7.94
C TYR A 468 -8.58 -24.03 -8.06
N ARG A 469 -9.18 -24.20 -9.25
CA ARG A 469 -10.27 -25.17 -9.49
C ARG A 469 -9.85 -26.61 -9.24
N SER A 470 -8.60 -26.96 -9.50
CA SER A 470 -8.05 -28.29 -9.24
C SER A 470 -7.60 -28.52 -7.79
N GLY A 471 -7.59 -27.48 -6.93
CA GLY A 471 -7.09 -27.58 -5.57
C GLY A 471 -5.57 -27.46 -5.43
N VAL A 472 -4.81 -27.53 -6.52
CA VAL A 472 -3.33 -27.47 -6.53
C VAL A 472 -2.80 -26.17 -5.94
N ALA A 473 -3.51 -25.05 -6.13
CA ALA A 473 -3.12 -23.77 -5.57
C ALA A 473 -3.06 -23.82 -4.03
N LYS A 474 -4.11 -24.35 -3.40
CA LYS A 474 -4.20 -24.50 -1.94
C LYS A 474 -3.14 -25.44 -1.37
N GLU A 475 -2.91 -26.56 -2.03
CA GLU A 475 -1.88 -27.52 -1.62
C GLU A 475 -0.49 -26.89 -1.66
N ARG A 476 -0.18 -26.18 -2.76
CA ARG A 476 1.10 -25.46 -2.94
C ARG A 476 1.30 -24.38 -1.91
N PHE A 477 0.25 -23.60 -1.63
CA PHE A 477 0.28 -22.55 -0.60
C PHE A 477 0.56 -23.14 0.79
N ASN A 478 -0.16 -24.19 1.18
CA ASN A 478 0.02 -24.83 2.49
C ASN A 478 1.44 -25.38 2.63
N LYS A 479 1.97 -26.01 1.59
CA LYS A 479 3.35 -26.53 1.60
C LYS A 479 4.38 -25.41 1.73
N ASP A 480 4.26 -24.30 0.97
CA ASP A 480 5.17 -23.14 1.10
C ASP A 480 5.09 -22.51 2.51
N LEU A 481 3.88 -22.44 3.09
CA LEU A 481 3.69 -21.94 4.45
C LEU A 481 4.38 -22.85 5.49
N GLU A 482 4.23 -24.15 5.40
CA GLU A 482 4.89 -25.10 6.30
C GLU A 482 6.41 -25.03 6.19
N GLU A 483 6.95 -24.95 4.98
CA GLU A 483 8.39 -24.77 4.75
C GLU A 483 8.92 -23.47 5.35
N ARG A 484 8.16 -22.38 5.26
CA ARG A 484 8.54 -21.09 5.86
C ARG A 484 8.46 -21.13 7.37
N ARG A 485 7.42 -21.73 7.93
CA ARG A 485 7.29 -21.96 9.38
C ARG A 485 8.46 -22.78 9.91
N ALA A 486 8.84 -23.83 9.23
CA ALA A 486 9.98 -24.67 9.61
C ALA A 486 11.33 -23.91 9.57
N LYS A 487 11.53 -23.07 8.53
CA LYS A 487 12.75 -22.24 8.40
C LYS A 487 12.84 -21.11 9.44
N ALA A 488 11.71 -20.52 9.80
CA ALA A 488 11.67 -19.46 10.81
C ALA A 488 11.97 -19.97 12.24
N GLY A 489 11.96 -21.27 12.45
CA GLY A 489 11.97 -21.90 13.78
C GLY A 489 10.60 -21.75 14.43
N ALA A 490 10.31 -22.57 15.45
CA ALA A 490 9.10 -22.36 16.24
C ALA A 490 9.15 -20.93 16.79
N PRO A 491 8.07 -20.12 16.63
CA PRO A 491 8.03 -18.83 17.28
C PRO A 491 8.33 -19.09 18.75
N LYS A 492 9.33 -18.40 19.30
CA LYS A 492 9.50 -18.33 20.74
C LYS A 492 8.31 -17.52 21.24
N ILE A 493 7.14 -18.15 21.29
CA ILE A 493 6.05 -17.69 22.11
C ILE A 493 6.58 -17.85 23.53
N VAL A 494 7.23 -16.82 24.03
CA VAL A 494 7.36 -16.64 25.46
C VAL A 494 5.95 -16.26 25.91
N VAL A 495 5.08 -17.27 26.02
CA VAL A 495 3.91 -17.18 26.85
C VAL A 495 4.47 -17.03 28.26
N ARG A 496 4.74 -15.79 28.65
CA ARG A 496 4.79 -15.50 30.06
C ARG A 496 3.36 -15.80 30.53
N PRO A 497 3.16 -16.78 31.44
CA PRO A 497 1.86 -16.93 32.03
C PRO A 497 1.53 -15.55 32.58
N VAL A 498 0.43 -14.97 32.12
CA VAL A 498 -0.19 -13.84 32.81
C VAL A 498 -0.63 -14.46 34.11
N VAL A 499 0.17 -14.29 35.17
CA VAL A 499 -0.27 -14.54 36.52
C VAL A 499 -1.28 -13.42 36.75
N GLU A 500 -2.56 -13.74 36.57
CA GLU A 500 -3.64 -12.89 37.04
C GLU A 500 -3.48 -12.77 38.55
N MET A 501 -2.82 -11.70 38.97
CA MET A 501 -2.78 -11.37 40.40
C MET A 501 -4.17 -10.84 40.74
N PRO A 502 -4.70 -11.23 41.91
CA PRO A 502 -6.03 -10.81 42.31
C PRO A 502 -6.15 -9.28 42.24
N LYS A 503 -7.21 -8.80 41.57
CA LYS A 503 -7.55 -7.37 41.54
C LYS A 503 -7.81 -6.90 42.99
N PHE A 504 -7.45 -5.63 43.25
CA PHE A 504 -7.73 -4.99 44.53
C PHE A 504 -9.24 -4.98 44.79
N ASP A 505 -9.65 -5.46 45.95
CA ASP A 505 -11.08 -5.51 46.31
C ASP A 505 -11.52 -4.12 46.83
N ILE A 506 -12.02 -3.32 45.90
CA ILE A 506 -12.46 -1.95 46.16
C ILE A 506 -13.64 -1.93 47.14
N ASP A 507 -14.61 -2.83 46.99
CA ASP A 507 -15.84 -2.84 47.81
C ASP A 507 -15.53 -3.14 49.26
N SER A 508 -14.72 -4.15 49.50
CA SER A 508 -14.27 -4.47 50.88
C SER A 508 -13.44 -3.34 51.48
N PHE A 509 -12.61 -2.66 50.69
CA PHE A 509 -11.80 -1.54 51.16
C PHE A 509 -12.66 -0.34 51.55
N VAL A 510 -13.62 0.06 50.71
CA VAL A 510 -14.54 1.17 50.96
C VAL A 510 -15.40 0.87 52.20
N ALA A 511 -15.88 -0.37 52.38
CA ALA A 511 -16.63 -0.77 53.54
C ALA A 511 -15.80 -0.62 54.85
N ALA A 512 -14.51 -0.91 54.79
CA ALA A 512 -13.58 -0.76 55.93
C ALA A 512 -13.13 0.69 56.16
N HIS A 513 -13.16 1.54 55.15
CA HIS A 513 -12.67 2.91 55.19
C HIS A 513 -13.71 3.90 54.60
N PRO A 514 -14.85 4.11 55.23
CA PRO A 514 -15.97 4.90 54.67
C PRO A 514 -15.65 6.39 54.45
N GLN A 515 -14.55 6.90 55.02
CA GLN A 515 -14.07 8.28 54.83
C GLN A 515 -13.02 8.38 53.68
N ALA A 516 -12.61 7.26 53.06
CA ALA A 516 -11.59 7.27 52.02
C ALA A 516 -12.14 7.93 50.73
N ILE A 517 -11.38 8.83 50.19
CA ILE A 517 -11.72 9.55 48.96
C ILE A 517 -11.02 8.88 47.78
N PRO A 518 -11.76 8.43 46.75
CA PRO A 518 -11.15 7.76 45.59
C PRO A 518 -10.43 8.77 44.69
N LEU A 519 -9.26 8.40 44.23
CA LEU A 519 -8.55 9.02 43.12
C LEU A 519 -8.88 8.27 41.85
N GLN A 520 -9.39 8.96 40.85
CA GLN A 520 -9.84 8.37 39.61
C GLN A 520 -8.89 8.73 38.45
N ALA A 521 -8.78 7.82 37.49
CA ALA A 521 -8.05 8.07 36.27
C ALA A 521 -8.73 9.22 35.47
N PRO A 522 -7.99 10.27 35.08
CA PRO A 522 -8.54 11.39 34.32
C PRO A 522 -8.86 11.02 32.87
N ALA A 523 -8.17 10.00 32.33
CA ALA A 523 -8.33 9.52 30.98
C ALA A 523 -8.14 8.01 30.88
N LYS A 524 -8.41 7.44 29.73
CA LYS A 524 -8.03 6.05 29.39
C LYS A 524 -6.57 6.00 29.00
N GLY A 525 -5.79 5.09 29.54
CA GLY A 525 -4.37 4.91 29.25
C GLY A 525 -3.66 4.00 30.21
N GLN A 526 -2.34 4.06 30.26
CA GLN A 526 -1.51 3.32 31.22
C GLN A 526 -1.18 4.16 32.44
N ILE A 527 -1.36 3.58 33.61
CA ILE A 527 -1.02 4.27 34.86
C ILE A 527 0.50 4.31 35.06
N LEU A 528 1.01 5.47 35.36
CA LEU A 528 2.41 5.71 35.71
C LEU A 528 2.47 6.37 37.09
N TRP A 529 2.73 5.58 38.10
CA TRP A 529 2.95 6.10 39.44
C TRP A 529 4.33 6.72 39.62
N GLN A 530 5.26 6.36 38.74
CA GLN A 530 6.66 6.77 38.78
C GLN A 530 7.14 6.97 37.34
N LEU A 531 7.68 8.15 37.00
CA LEU A 531 8.20 8.46 35.68
C LEU A 531 9.63 7.95 35.47
N ASP A 532 10.45 7.98 36.52
CA ASP A 532 11.80 7.43 36.52
C ASP A 532 11.82 6.12 37.32
N VAL A 533 12.15 5.02 36.66
CA VAL A 533 12.17 3.68 37.29
C VAL A 533 13.27 3.60 38.37
N ASP A 534 14.32 4.40 38.25
CA ASP A 534 15.45 4.41 39.17
C ASP A 534 15.23 5.38 40.34
N ASP A 535 14.39 6.41 40.20
CA ASP A 535 14.02 7.33 41.28
C ASP A 535 12.74 6.90 42.00
N ARG A 536 12.91 6.04 42.98
CA ARG A 536 11.81 5.55 43.85
C ARG A 536 11.29 6.59 44.84
N SER A 537 11.93 7.75 44.96
CA SER A 537 11.54 8.79 45.92
C SER A 537 10.21 9.46 45.56
N THR A 538 9.85 9.44 44.25
CA THR A 538 8.62 10.06 43.73
C THR A 538 7.44 9.09 43.65
N ALA A 539 7.66 7.78 43.80
CA ALA A 539 6.60 6.78 43.74
C ALA A 539 5.60 6.98 44.90
N PRO A 540 4.29 6.97 44.64
CA PRO A 540 3.31 6.98 45.73
C PRO A 540 3.46 5.71 46.56
N ALA A 541 3.56 5.88 47.85
CA ALA A 541 3.56 4.80 48.82
C ALA A 541 2.38 4.96 49.76
N VAL A 542 1.77 3.85 50.16
CA VAL A 542 0.73 3.85 51.21
C VAL A 542 1.31 4.53 52.45
N GLY A 543 0.58 5.49 53.02
CA GLY A 543 0.99 6.33 54.13
C GLY A 543 1.69 7.66 53.74
N ARG A 544 2.04 7.89 52.45
CA ARG A 544 2.60 9.18 51.99
C ARG A 544 1.58 10.30 52.19
N ALA A 545 2.02 11.39 52.82
CA ALA A 545 1.21 12.60 52.95
C ALA A 545 1.12 13.35 51.58
N VAL A 546 -0.07 13.84 51.25
CA VAL A 546 -0.37 14.62 50.08
C VAL A 546 -1.23 15.83 50.45
N LYS A 547 -1.13 16.88 49.66
CA LYS A 547 -1.97 18.07 49.75
C LYS A 547 -2.92 18.15 48.56
N ALA A 548 -4.06 18.79 48.71
CA ALA A 548 -4.97 19.07 47.62
C ALA A 548 -4.23 19.70 46.45
N GLY A 549 -4.37 19.15 45.24
CA GLY A 549 -3.70 19.56 44.02
C GLY A 549 -2.32 18.95 43.78
N ASP A 550 -1.75 18.17 44.72
CA ASP A 550 -0.48 17.47 44.47
C ASP A 550 -0.68 16.40 43.38
N CYS A 551 0.26 16.33 42.44
CA CYS A 551 0.30 15.24 41.47
C CYS A 551 0.76 13.96 42.18
N VAL A 552 -0.07 12.90 42.07
CA VAL A 552 0.18 11.60 42.72
C VAL A 552 0.67 10.57 41.73
N GLY A 553 0.36 10.77 40.45
CA GLY A 553 0.72 9.90 39.35
C GLY A 553 0.21 10.45 38.02
N TYR A 554 0.39 9.68 36.96
CA TYR A 554 -0.02 10.05 35.62
C TYR A 554 -0.76 8.93 34.93
N VAL A 555 -1.61 9.28 33.99
CA VAL A 555 -2.12 8.34 32.98
C VAL A 555 -1.48 8.70 31.65
N GLN A 556 -0.66 7.82 31.13
CA GLN A 556 -0.09 7.93 29.80
C GLN A 556 -1.17 7.62 28.79
N THR A 557 -1.58 8.63 28.06
CA THR A 557 -2.51 8.53 26.92
C THR A 557 -1.74 8.50 25.62
N TYR A 558 -2.44 8.30 24.51
CA TYR A 558 -1.84 8.43 23.18
C TYR A 558 -1.31 9.85 22.89
N TYR A 559 -1.93 10.88 23.48
CA TYR A 559 -1.61 12.28 23.22
C TYR A 559 -0.69 12.92 24.26
N GLY A 560 -0.31 12.20 25.28
CA GLY A 560 0.54 12.70 26.36
C GLY A 560 0.22 12.10 27.73
N MET A 561 0.65 12.77 28.77
CA MET A 561 0.40 12.37 30.16
C MET A 561 -0.61 13.29 30.81
N GLU A 562 -1.60 12.71 31.46
CA GLU A 562 -2.59 13.44 32.28
C GLU A 562 -2.36 13.14 33.74
N GLU A 563 -2.35 14.19 34.57
CA GLU A 563 -2.04 14.09 35.99
C GLU A 563 -3.20 13.52 36.80
N ILE A 564 -2.90 12.57 37.69
CA ILE A 564 -3.80 12.15 38.76
C ILE A 564 -3.48 13.03 39.97
N THR A 565 -4.39 13.93 40.32
CA THR A 565 -4.19 14.90 41.41
C THR A 565 -4.93 14.52 42.67
N ALA A 566 -4.33 14.79 43.83
CA ALA A 566 -4.97 14.62 45.11
C ALA A 566 -6.18 15.57 45.25
N ALA A 567 -7.34 15.04 45.60
CA ALA A 567 -8.58 15.79 45.77
C ALA A 567 -8.64 16.59 47.10
N CYS A 568 -7.86 16.19 48.07
CA CYS A 568 -7.82 16.83 49.41
C CYS A 568 -6.46 16.60 50.07
N ASP A 569 -6.22 17.30 51.19
CA ASP A 569 -5.10 17.02 52.07
C ASP A 569 -5.35 15.70 52.78
N GLY A 570 -4.31 14.84 52.92
CA GLY A 570 -4.45 13.55 53.57
C GLY A 570 -3.24 12.64 53.36
N ARG A 571 -3.49 11.33 53.44
CA ARG A 571 -2.46 10.31 53.14
C ARG A 571 -2.99 9.30 52.15
N ILE A 572 -2.11 8.73 51.33
CA ILE A 572 -2.46 7.61 50.45
C ILE A 572 -2.77 6.40 51.30
N LEU A 573 -4.02 5.92 51.27
CA LEU A 573 -4.50 4.79 52.04
C LEU A 573 -4.32 3.46 51.31
N ALA A 574 -4.54 3.47 49.98
CA ALA A 574 -4.37 2.31 49.14
C ALA A 574 -4.04 2.72 47.69
N ILE A 575 -3.34 1.84 46.99
CA ILE A 575 -3.07 1.93 45.55
C ILE A 575 -3.73 0.72 44.92
N CYS A 576 -4.76 0.97 44.05
CA CYS A 576 -5.62 -0.07 43.48
C CYS A 576 -5.10 -0.59 42.15
N SER A 577 -4.38 0.26 41.39
CA SER A 577 -3.83 -0.05 40.06
C SER A 577 -2.31 -0.10 40.09
N LYS A 578 -1.71 -1.00 39.31
CA LYS A 578 -0.25 -1.17 39.26
C LYS A 578 0.40 -0.25 38.26
N GLN A 579 1.69 0.00 38.40
CA GLN A 579 2.52 0.67 37.41
C GLN A 579 2.39 -0.05 36.08
N GLY A 580 2.04 0.68 34.99
CA GLY A 580 1.87 0.15 33.64
C GLY A 580 0.53 -0.56 33.40
N GLU A 581 -0.39 -0.58 34.35
CA GLU A 581 -1.72 -1.15 34.19
C GLU A 581 -2.61 -0.25 33.32
N ASN A 582 -3.40 -0.86 32.45
CA ASN A 582 -4.37 -0.12 31.65
C ASN A 582 -5.60 0.22 32.49
N VAL A 583 -6.00 1.49 32.47
CA VAL A 583 -7.18 2.02 33.16
C VAL A 583 -8.11 2.72 32.19
N VAL A 584 -9.40 2.77 32.55
CA VAL A 584 -10.38 3.58 31.83
C VAL A 584 -10.66 4.88 32.57
N LYS A 585 -11.20 5.88 31.87
CA LYS A 585 -11.56 7.17 32.49
C LYS A 585 -12.55 6.94 33.64
N ASN A 586 -12.30 7.60 34.77
CA ASN A 586 -13.04 7.49 36.04
C ASN A 586 -12.84 6.17 36.80
N GLU A 587 -11.95 5.29 36.36
CA GLU A 587 -11.58 4.10 37.14
C GLU A 587 -10.85 4.50 38.42
N ILE A 588 -11.17 3.86 39.56
CA ILE A 588 -10.53 4.14 40.84
C ILE A 588 -9.12 3.56 40.84
N THR A 589 -8.12 4.39 41.01
CA THR A 589 -6.70 4.04 40.92
C THR A 589 -5.99 4.02 42.27
N ALA A 590 -6.47 4.83 43.25
CA ALA A 590 -5.97 4.89 44.59
C ALA A 590 -7.04 5.49 45.53
N PHE A 591 -6.77 5.47 46.82
CA PHE A 591 -7.56 6.12 47.87
C PHE A 591 -6.69 7.02 48.72
N ILE A 592 -7.24 8.17 49.16
CA ILE A 592 -6.65 9.09 50.12
C ILE A 592 -7.64 9.33 51.29
N GLY A 593 -7.11 9.69 52.48
CA GLY A 593 -7.90 10.06 53.63
C GLY A 593 -7.08 10.47 54.84
#